data_040e15d3e9982dca7ac79285124c5090
#
_entry.id   040e15d3e9982dca7ac79285124c5090
#
_cell.length_a   1.000
_cell.length_b   1.000
_cell.length_c   1.000
_cell.angle_alpha   90.00
_cell.angle_beta   90.00
_cell.angle_gamma   90.00
#
_symmetry.space_group_name_H-M   'P 1'
#
loop_
_entity.id
_entity.type
_entity.pdbx_description
1 polymer ?
#
loop_
_entity_poly.entity_id
_entity_poly.type
_entity_poly.pdbx_seq_one_letter_code
_entity_poly.pdbx_strand_id
1 'polypeptide(L)'
;LGAFAQEQKGVSEVERNYQAGTSPLTTTPMVQSTNPKAPPMSLVEFEAARKIYFERCAGCHGVLRKGATGKPLTPDLTVAKGTDYLKVFIAYGSPAGMPNWQTSGEMDEATVDLMARYIQHDAPTPPEWSLDDTKKTWKVTVAPKDRPTKKMNNFNIENIFSTTLRDTGEIALIDGDTKEIISIIKTGYAVHISRMSASGRYLFVIGRDAKINMIDLWMAKPDSVAEVRIGLEARSVETSKAKGYKDKLVIAGAYWPPQFTIMDGDTLEPKKIVSTRGMVVGTQEYHPEPRVASILGSHYKPEFIVNVKETGKTLMVDYSNLDALKITEIGSAPFLHDGGLDASKRYFMVAANNSNKIAAIDTKDGKLAGLTDVGKIPHPGRGANFTHPQFGPVWSTGHLGDDTISLIGTDPKKFKQYAFKEVAKLKGPGGGALFVKSHPKSKNLWSDAPLNPDPKISQAIVVYDINNLDKGYKTLPIAEWADLKDDGAKRVVQPEYNKAGDEVWFSVWSAKNKESAIVVVDDKTLKLKKVIKDPRLITPTGHFNVYNTQHDVY
;
A
#
# COMPACT_ATOMS: atom_id res chain seq x y z
N LEU A 1 -22.52 4.06 6.73
CA LEU A 1 -23.72 3.21 6.74
C LEU A 1 -25.01 4.03 6.62
N GLY A 2 -25.13 5.15 7.34
CA GLY A 2 -26.34 5.97 7.31
C GLY A 2 -26.60 6.71 5.99
N ALA A 3 -25.56 7.20 5.30
CA ALA A 3 -25.72 7.95 4.05
C ALA A 3 -26.17 7.06 2.88
N PHE A 4 -25.70 5.81 2.82
CA PHE A 4 -26.18 4.87 1.81
C PHE A 4 -27.65 4.48 2.01
N ALA A 5 -28.09 4.39 3.26
CA ALA A 5 -29.50 4.19 3.56
C ALA A 5 -30.36 5.41 3.19
N GLN A 6 -29.78 6.63 3.20
CA GLN A 6 -30.45 7.86 2.78
C GLN A 6 -30.54 8.03 1.26
N GLU A 7 -29.50 7.67 0.51
CA GLU A 7 -29.55 7.66 -0.97
C GLU A 7 -30.57 6.64 -1.47
N GLN A 8 -30.67 5.49 -0.81
CA GLN A 8 -31.71 4.52 -1.14
C GLN A 8 -33.12 4.93 -0.70
N LYS A 9 -33.24 5.80 0.31
CA LYS A 9 -34.51 6.40 0.72
C LYS A 9 -35.06 7.43 -0.28
N GLY A 10 -34.23 7.91 -1.20
CA GLY A 10 -34.66 8.78 -2.29
C GLY A 10 -35.45 8.06 -3.38
N VAL A 11 -35.33 6.74 -3.46
CA VAL A 11 -36.20 5.91 -4.31
C VAL A 11 -37.50 5.69 -3.55
N SER A 12 -38.60 6.19 -4.07
CA SER A 12 -39.91 6.07 -3.41
C SER A 12 -40.26 4.61 -3.18
N GLU A 13 -40.99 4.33 -2.11
CA GLU A 13 -41.48 2.99 -1.82
C GLU A 13 -42.32 2.42 -2.97
N VAL A 14 -43.00 3.30 -3.72
CA VAL A 14 -43.77 2.96 -4.92
C VAL A 14 -42.82 2.52 -6.05
N GLU A 15 -41.72 3.22 -6.27
CA GLU A 15 -40.72 2.85 -7.28
C GLU A 15 -40.00 1.56 -6.92
N ARG A 16 -39.70 1.35 -5.66
CA ARG A 16 -39.12 0.08 -5.17
C ARG A 16 -40.07 -1.09 -5.36
N ASN A 17 -41.34 -0.91 -5.06
CA ASN A 17 -42.37 -1.93 -5.23
C ASN A 17 -42.68 -2.18 -6.72
N TYR A 18 -42.65 -1.13 -7.55
CA TYR A 18 -42.84 -1.25 -9.00
C TYR A 18 -41.69 -2.03 -9.64
N GLN A 19 -40.47 -1.81 -9.19
CA GLN A 19 -39.29 -2.50 -9.73
C GLN A 19 -39.05 -3.88 -9.17
N ALA A 20 -39.54 -4.15 -7.99
CA ALA A 20 -39.66 -5.51 -7.48
C ALA A 20 -40.67 -6.34 -8.32
N GLY A 21 -41.11 -5.75 -9.47
CA GLY A 21 -42.01 -6.44 -10.39
C GLY A 21 -43.36 -6.59 -9.81
N THR A 22 -43.98 -5.57 -9.22
CA THR A 22 -45.34 -5.46 -8.71
C THR A 22 -46.13 -6.78 -8.54
N SER A 23 -45.44 -7.91 -8.66
CA SER A 23 -46.00 -9.19 -8.27
C SER A 23 -46.07 -9.19 -6.77
N PRO A 24 -47.25 -9.35 -6.19
CA PRO A 24 -47.38 -9.54 -4.74
C PRO A 24 -46.58 -10.74 -4.22
N LEU A 25 -45.88 -11.45 -5.10
CA LEU A 25 -45.08 -12.63 -4.80
C LEU A 25 -43.57 -12.38 -4.68
N THR A 26 -43.05 -11.17 -5.08
CA THR A 26 -41.62 -10.84 -4.91
C THR A 26 -41.45 -9.75 -3.86
N THR A 27 -40.98 -10.15 -2.68
CA THR A 27 -40.72 -9.24 -1.54
C THR A 27 -39.28 -8.71 -1.54
N THR A 28 -38.43 -9.09 -2.51
CA THR A 28 -37.01 -8.73 -2.53
C THR A 28 -36.79 -7.41 -3.28
N PRO A 29 -36.32 -6.36 -2.59
CA PRO A 29 -35.99 -5.09 -3.24
C PRO A 29 -34.83 -5.27 -4.24
N MET A 30 -34.98 -4.68 -5.42
CA MET A 30 -33.99 -4.73 -6.50
C MET A 30 -33.27 -3.39 -6.67
N VAL A 31 -32.01 -3.46 -7.14
CA VAL A 31 -31.23 -2.26 -7.48
C VAL A 31 -31.76 -1.63 -8.76
N GLN A 32 -31.91 -0.31 -8.76
CA GLN A 32 -32.13 0.46 -9.97
C GLN A 32 -30.80 0.74 -10.65
N SER A 33 -30.73 0.50 -11.97
CA SER A 33 -29.60 0.86 -12.77
C SER A 33 -29.99 1.88 -13.82
N THR A 34 -29.14 2.88 -14.05
CA THR A 34 -29.29 3.80 -15.17
C THR A 34 -29.09 3.10 -16.52
N ASN A 35 -28.39 1.96 -16.52
CA ASN A 35 -28.22 1.14 -17.72
C ASN A 35 -29.19 -0.06 -17.66
N PRO A 36 -30.21 -0.10 -18.56
CA PRO A 36 -31.22 -1.18 -18.55
C PRO A 36 -30.66 -2.57 -18.91
N LYS A 37 -29.44 -2.63 -19.44
CA LYS A 37 -28.74 -3.90 -19.74
C LYS A 37 -27.91 -4.43 -18.59
N ALA A 38 -27.84 -3.71 -17.47
CA ALA A 38 -27.16 -4.20 -16.29
C ALA A 38 -27.88 -5.45 -15.74
N PRO A 39 -27.15 -6.48 -15.31
CA PRO A 39 -27.77 -7.72 -14.80
C PRO A 39 -28.55 -7.41 -13.50
N PRO A 40 -29.69 -8.09 -13.27
CA PRO A 40 -30.48 -7.87 -12.06
C PRO A 40 -29.71 -8.16 -10.79
N MET A 41 -29.86 -7.31 -9.78
CA MET A 41 -29.31 -7.49 -8.44
C MET A 41 -30.33 -7.06 -7.38
N SER A 42 -30.42 -7.84 -6.31
CA SER A 42 -31.13 -7.38 -5.11
C SER A 42 -30.30 -6.33 -4.35
N LEU A 43 -30.96 -5.51 -3.52
CA LEU A 43 -30.26 -4.57 -2.66
C LEU A 43 -29.33 -5.26 -1.67
N VAL A 44 -29.68 -6.45 -1.20
CA VAL A 44 -28.83 -7.25 -0.30
C VAL A 44 -27.56 -7.70 -1.00
N GLU A 45 -27.68 -8.21 -2.23
CA GLU A 45 -26.53 -8.56 -3.06
C GLU A 45 -25.65 -7.36 -3.35
N PHE A 46 -26.26 -6.22 -3.69
CA PHE A 46 -25.54 -4.98 -4.00
C PHE A 46 -24.72 -4.50 -2.78
N GLU A 47 -25.30 -4.49 -1.59
CA GLU A 47 -24.60 -4.07 -0.37
C GLU A 47 -23.46 -5.02 0.01
N ALA A 48 -23.66 -6.32 -0.15
CA ALA A 48 -22.60 -7.31 0.05
C ALA A 48 -21.45 -7.09 -0.95
N ALA A 49 -21.77 -6.91 -2.22
CA ALA A 49 -20.79 -6.64 -3.27
C ALA A 49 -20.06 -5.31 -3.08
N ARG A 50 -20.78 -4.26 -2.66
CA ARG A 50 -20.20 -2.95 -2.36
C ARG A 50 -19.08 -3.06 -1.33
N LYS A 51 -19.31 -3.82 -0.27
CA LYS A 51 -18.32 -4.05 0.77
C LYS A 51 -17.08 -4.76 0.21
N ILE A 52 -17.28 -5.83 -0.55
CA ILE A 52 -16.18 -6.57 -1.18
C ILE A 52 -15.41 -5.70 -2.16
N TYR A 53 -16.10 -4.90 -2.98
CA TYR A 53 -15.48 -3.98 -3.92
C TYR A 53 -14.56 -2.99 -3.20
N PHE A 54 -15.06 -2.37 -2.14
CA PHE A 54 -14.28 -1.44 -1.34
C PHE A 54 -13.03 -2.09 -0.73
N GLU A 55 -13.17 -3.32 -0.25
CA GLU A 55 -12.11 -4.06 0.41
C GLU A 55 -11.04 -4.61 -0.55
N ARG A 56 -11.45 -5.01 -1.77
CA ARG A 56 -10.58 -5.77 -2.69
C ARG A 56 -10.29 -5.07 -4.01
N CYS A 57 -11.18 -4.25 -4.52
CA CYS A 57 -11.13 -3.75 -5.89
C CYS A 57 -10.82 -2.24 -5.98
N ALA A 58 -11.39 -1.44 -5.08
CA ALA A 58 -11.32 0.02 -5.13
C ALA A 58 -9.88 0.56 -5.08
N GLY A 59 -8.97 -0.15 -4.41
CA GLY A 59 -7.55 0.22 -4.35
C GLY A 59 -6.90 0.41 -5.71
N CYS A 60 -7.25 -0.44 -6.67
CA CYS A 60 -6.72 -0.40 -8.03
C CYS A 60 -7.67 0.29 -9.03
N HIS A 61 -8.98 0.11 -8.86
CA HIS A 61 -9.97 0.58 -9.83
C HIS A 61 -10.65 1.91 -9.46
N GLY A 62 -10.42 2.41 -8.24
CA GLY A 62 -11.06 3.61 -7.70
C GLY A 62 -12.42 3.34 -7.07
N VAL A 63 -12.82 4.14 -6.09
CA VAL A 63 -14.15 4.06 -5.47
C VAL A 63 -15.23 4.46 -6.46
N LEU A 64 -14.98 5.52 -7.24
CA LEU A 64 -15.86 5.98 -8.32
C LEU A 64 -15.66 5.20 -9.63
N ARG A 65 -14.83 4.14 -9.61
CA ARG A 65 -14.52 3.25 -10.74
C ARG A 65 -13.94 3.92 -11.97
N LYS A 66 -13.36 5.09 -11.82
CA LYS A 66 -12.73 5.83 -12.94
C LYS A 66 -11.36 5.30 -13.33
N GLY A 67 -10.91 4.26 -12.65
CA GLY A 67 -9.59 3.65 -12.86
C GLY A 67 -8.49 4.31 -12.06
N ALA A 68 -7.38 3.61 -11.97
CA ALA A 68 -6.12 4.07 -11.39
C ALA A 68 -4.99 3.16 -11.88
N THR A 69 -4.42 2.32 -11.03
CA THR A 69 -3.52 1.24 -11.48
C THR A 69 -4.26 0.22 -12.34
N GLY A 70 -5.51 -0.11 -11.93
CA GLY A 70 -6.44 -0.91 -12.72
C GLY A 70 -7.24 -0.05 -13.69
N LYS A 71 -7.79 -0.70 -14.71
CA LYS A 71 -8.62 -0.03 -15.73
C LYS A 71 -9.93 0.53 -15.13
N PRO A 72 -10.55 1.54 -15.77
CA PRO A 72 -11.89 2.00 -15.40
C PRO A 72 -12.92 0.86 -15.47
N LEU A 73 -13.86 0.86 -14.52
CA LEU A 73 -14.97 -0.09 -14.43
C LEU A 73 -16.32 0.63 -14.41
N THR A 74 -16.46 1.65 -15.23
CA THR A 74 -17.74 2.37 -15.40
C THR A 74 -18.75 1.51 -16.15
N PRO A 75 -20.05 1.63 -15.88
CA PRO A 75 -21.08 0.75 -16.45
C PRO A 75 -21.12 0.70 -17.97
N ASP A 76 -20.80 1.80 -18.64
CA ASP A 76 -20.69 1.87 -20.11
C ASP A 76 -19.64 0.87 -20.66
N LEU A 77 -18.54 0.70 -19.93
CA LEU A 77 -17.46 -0.24 -20.29
C LEU A 77 -17.79 -1.67 -19.85
N THR A 78 -18.29 -1.85 -18.63
CA THR A 78 -18.48 -3.17 -18.04
C THR A 78 -19.70 -3.90 -18.59
N VAL A 79 -20.80 -3.19 -18.84
CA VAL A 79 -21.99 -3.77 -19.47
C VAL A 79 -21.67 -4.24 -20.90
N ALA A 80 -20.87 -3.47 -21.64
CA ALA A 80 -20.45 -3.85 -22.98
C ALA A 80 -19.62 -5.14 -23.01
N LYS A 81 -18.87 -5.43 -21.93
CA LYS A 81 -18.08 -6.67 -21.77
C LYS A 81 -18.95 -7.87 -21.38
N GLY A 82 -19.94 -7.63 -20.55
CA GLY A 82 -20.85 -8.66 -20.04
C GLY A 82 -20.31 -9.48 -18.89
N THR A 83 -21.21 -10.14 -18.17
CA THR A 83 -20.92 -10.85 -16.94
C THR A 83 -19.87 -11.96 -17.12
N ASP A 84 -20.01 -12.80 -18.13
CA ASP A 84 -19.10 -13.94 -18.34
C ASP A 84 -17.67 -13.49 -18.63
N TYR A 85 -17.48 -12.46 -19.43
CA TYR A 85 -16.16 -11.88 -19.66
C TYR A 85 -15.53 -11.35 -18.39
N LEU A 86 -16.31 -10.61 -17.60
CA LEU A 86 -15.83 -10.04 -16.35
C LEU A 86 -15.47 -11.10 -15.30
N LYS A 87 -16.25 -12.18 -15.23
CA LYS A 87 -15.96 -13.33 -14.35
C LYS A 87 -14.59 -13.94 -14.63
N VAL A 88 -14.20 -14.07 -15.89
CA VAL A 88 -12.89 -14.64 -16.26
C VAL A 88 -11.75 -13.82 -15.67
N PHE A 89 -11.78 -12.50 -15.81
CA PHE A 89 -10.73 -11.64 -15.28
C PHE A 89 -10.71 -11.56 -13.75
N ILE A 90 -11.87 -11.61 -13.11
CA ILE A 90 -11.93 -11.63 -11.64
C ILE A 90 -11.41 -12.98 -11.12
N ALA A 91 -11.80 -14.08 -11.74
CA ALA A 91 -11.43 -15.42 -11.30
C ALA A 91 -9.94 -15.71 -11.48
N TYR A 92 -9.41 -15.43 -12.66
CA TYR A 92 -8.07 -15.86 -13.07
C TYR A 92 -7.01 -14.77 -13.05
N GLY A 93 -7.41 -13.51 -12.92
CA GLY A 93 -6.47 -12.38 -12.91
C GLY A 93 -5.79 -12.15 -14.25
N SER A 94 -4.70 -11.40 -14.22
CA SER A 94 -3.87 -11.14 -15.41
C SER A 94 -2.39 -10.99 -15.04
N PRO A 95 -1.47 -11.26 -15.98
CA PRO A 95 -0.03 -11.01 -15.77
C PRO A 95 0.30 -9.54 -15.50
N ALA A 96 -0.62 -8.62 -15.83
CA ALA A 96 -0.47 -7.18 -15.58
C ALA A 96 -0.78 -6.77 -14.12
N GLY A 97 -0.98 -7.73 -13.23
CA GLY A 97 -1.14 -7.49 -11.79
C GLY A 97 -2.58 -7.51 -11.28
N MET A 98 -3.58 -7.83 -12.12
CA MET A 98 -4.92 -8.15 -11.61
C MET A 98 -4.85 -9.47 -10.83
N PRO A 99 -5.19 -9.49 -9.53
CA PRO A 99 -5.15 -10.72 -8.74
C PRO A 99 -6.12 -11.78 -9.25
N ASN A 100 -5.74 -13.04 -9.08
CA ASN A 100 -6.53 -14.21 -9.45
C ASN A 100 -7.43 -14.64 -8.29
N TRP A 101 -8.48 -13.91 -8.03
CA TRP A 101 -9.28 -14.00 -6.81
C TRP A 101 -9.89 -15.39 -6.54
N GLN A 102 -10.33 -16.11 -7.57
CA GLN A 102 -10.89 -17.44 -7.40
C GLN A 102 -9.80 -18.52 -7.30
N THR A 103 -8.82 -18.50 -8.19
CA THR A 103 -7.77 -19.53 -8.20
C THR A 103 -6.81 -19.41 -7.03
N SER A 104 -6.71 -18.23 -6.41
CA SER A 104 -6.01 -18.04 -5.13
C SER A 104 -6.80 -18.51 -3.91
N GLY A 105 -8.08 -18.85 -4.07
CA GLY A 105 -8.95 -19.27 -2.97
C GLY A 105 -9.53 -18.14 -2.12
N GLU A 106 -9.38 -16.89 -2.54
CA GLU A 106 -9.92 -15.73 -1.81
C GLU A 106 -11.41 -15.46 -2.08
N MET A 107 -11.90 -15.86 -3.25
CA MET A 107 -13.32 -15.77 -3.63
C MET A 107 -13.79 -17.08 -4.22
N ASP A 108 -15.00 -17.48 -3.88
CA ASP A 108 -15.68 -18.59 -4.53
C ASP A 108 -16.36 -18.14 -5.83
N GLU A 109 -16.89 -19.08 -6.59
CA GLU A 109 -17.54 -18.80 -7.87
C GLU A 109 -18.76 -17.87 -7.72
N ALA A 110 -19.54 -18.06 -6.66
CA ALA A 110 -20.70 -17.22 -6.37
C ALA A 110 -20.32 -15.77 -6.09
N THR A 111 -19.24 -15.55 -5.36
CA THR A 111 -18.69 -14.21 -5.09
C THR A 111 -18.13 -13.58 -6.37
N VAL A 112 -17.45 -14.33 -7.22
CA VAL A 112 -16.96 -13.85 -8.52
C VAL A 112 -18.12 -13.41 -9.41
N ASP A 113 -19.20 -14.20 -9.49
CA ASP A 113 -20.41 -13.83 -10.21
C ASP A 113 -21.07 -12.58 -9.65
N LEU A 114 -21.20 -12.51 -8.33
CA LEU A 114 -21.73 -11.33 -7.62
C LEU A 114 -20.96 -10.06 -7.98
N MET A 115 -19.63 -10.11 -7.95
CA MET A 115 -18.77 -8.97 -8.27
C MET A 115 -18.86 -8.58 -9.74
N ALA A 116 -18.91 -9.55 -10.65
CA ALA A 116 -19.07 -9.30 -12.08
C ALA A 116 -20.39 -8.61 -12.40
N ARG A 117 -21.48 -8.98 -11.73
CA ARG A 117 -22.78 -8.30 -11.85
C ARG A 117 -22.74 -6.92 -11.23
N TYR A 118 -22.14 -6.77 -10.06
CA TYR A 118 -22.06 -5.51 -9.32
C TYR A 118 -21.38 -4.39 -10.11
N ILE A 119 -20.24 -4.67 -10.74
CA ILE A 119 -19.49 -3.64 -11.48
C ILE A 119 -20.17 -3.18 -12.78
N GLN A 120 -21.30 -3.76 -13.16
CA GLN A 120 -22.14 -3.33 -14.27
C GLN A 120 -23.25 -2.35 -13.83
N HIS A 121 -23.38 -2.12 -12.52
CA HIS A 121 -24.27 -1.10 -11.95
C HIS A 121 -23.49 0.18 -11.66
N ASP A 122 -24.22 1.30 -11.48
CA ASP A 122 -23.61 2.57 -11.13
C ASP A 122 -22.86 2.48 -9.80
N ALA A 123 -21.69 3.13 -9.74
CA ALA A 123 -20.92 3.19 -8.52
C ALA A 123 -21.59 4.11 -7.50
N PRO A 124 -21.82 3.65 -6.26
CA PRO A 124 -22.34 4.54 -5.22
C PRO A 124 -21.28 5.59 -4.85
N THR A 125 -21.73 6.83 -4.58
CA THR A 125 -20.85 7.90 -4.09
C THR A 125 -20.77 7.83 -2.56
N PRO A 126 -19.58 7.60 -1.97
CA PRO A 126 -19.44 7.58 -0.53
C PRO A 126 -19.61 8.98 0.09
N PRO A 127 -19.95 9.06 1.40
CA PRO A 127 -20.04 10.34 2.08
C PRO A 127 -18.66 11.01 2.20
N GLU A 128 -18.66 12.34 2.38
CA GLU A 128 -17.49 13.12 2.75
C GLU A 128 -17.09 12.87 4.22
N TRP A 129 -15.90 13.33 4.59
CA TRP A 129 -15.37 13.16 5.93
C TRP A 129 -14.70 14.46 6.41
N SER A 130 -15.27 15.06 7.43
CA SER A 130 -14.81 16.35 7.97
C SER A 130 -13.81 16.18 9.12
N LEU A 131 -13.25 17.29 9.57
CA LEU A 131 -12.41 17.32 10.77
C LEU A 131 -13.22 16.91 12.02
N ASP A 132 -14.48 17.29 12.10
CA ASP A 132 -15.36 16.89 13.21
C ASP A 132 -15.64 15.38 13.17
N ASP A 133 -15.82 14.80 12.01
CA ASP A 133 -15.96 13.34 11.87
C ASP A 133 -14.69 12.63 12.37
N THR A 134 -13.52 13.16 12.05
CA THR A 134 -12.24 12.65 12.54
C THR A 134 -12.17 12.75 14.07
N LYS A 135 -12.50 13.92 14.65
CA LYS A 135 -12.47 14.16 16.10
C LYS A 135 -13.40 13.22 16.87
N LYS A 136 -14.55 12.87 16.32
CA LYS A 136 -15.51 11.94 16.93
C LYS A 136 -14.94 10.53 17.10
N THR A 137 -13.96 10.15 16.30
CA THR A 137 -13.31 8.84 16.35
C THR A 137 -12.02 8.83 17.16
N TRP A 138 -11.51 9.99 17.50
CA TRP A 138 -10.25 10.14 18.20
C TRP A 138 -10.33 9.69 19.66
N LYS A 139 -9.38 8.85 20.05
CA LYS A 139 -9.29 8.27 21.39
C LYS A 139 -7.84 8.21 21.86
N VAL A 140 -7.57 8.65 23.08
CA VAL A 140 -6.30 8.44 23.77
C VAL A 140 -6.55 7.45 24.90
N THR A 141 -6.01 6.23 24.77
CA THR A 141 -6.20 5.15 25.75
C THR A 141 -5.18 5.21 26.88
N VAL A 142 -3.96 5.72 26.58
CA VAL A 142 -2.92 5.99 27.58
C VAL A 142 -2.42 7.41 27.34
N ALA A 143 -2.73 8.33 28.27
CA ALA A 143 -2.30 9.71 28.16
C ALA A 143 -0.77 9.82 28.21
N PRO A 144 -0.14 10.80 27.52
CA PRO A 144 1.32 10.93 27.51
C PRO A 144 1.97 10.91 28.89
N LYS A 145 1.35 11.55 29.88
CA LYS A 145 1.82 11.60 31.27
C LYS A 145 1.84 10.22 31.97
N ASP A 146 1.02 9.28 31.50
CA ASP A 146 0.86 7.95 32.08
C ASP A 146 1.69 6.89 31.35
N ARG A 147 2.38 7.27 30.27
CA ARG A 147 3.26 6.39 29.51
C ARG A 147 4.61 6.22 30.19
N PRO A 148 5.34 5.13 29.93
CA PRO A 148 6.68 4.92 30.49
C PRO A 148 7.61 6.09 30.19
N THR A 149 8.38 6.51 31.18
CA THR A 149 9.45 7.53 31.03
C THR A 149 10.77 6.93 30.55
N LYS A 150 10.90 5.61 30.61
CA LYS A 150 12.01 4.81 30.10
C LYS A 150 11.49 3.51 29.51
N LYS A 151 12.29 2.86 28.71
CA LYS A 151 11.93 1.55 28.12
C LYS A 151 11.73 0.50 29.26
N MET A 152 10.54 -0.11 29.30
CA MET A 152 10.09 -1.04 30.33
C MET A 152 10.18 -2.51 29.91
N ASN A 153 10.82 -2.80 28.79
CA ASN A 153 11.06 -4.16 28.30
C ASN A 153 12.53 -4.32 27.91
N ASN A 154 12.93 -5.55 27.61
CA ASN A 154 14.30 -5.89 27.23
C ASN A 154 14.45 -6.16 25.72
N PHE A 155 13.45 -5.83 24.90
CA PHE A 155 13.54 -6.04 23.46
C PHE A 155 14.56 -5.10 22.82
N ASN A 156 15.27 -5.58 21.82
CA ASN A 156 16.02 -4.75 20.90
C ASN A 156 15.03 -4.07 19.93
N ILE A 157 14.53 -2.90 20.31
CA ILE A 157 13.46 -2.20 19.57
C ILE A 157 13.84 -2.01 18.11
N GLU A 158 15.09 -1.64 17.83
CA GLU A 158 15.56 -1.38 16.47
C GLU A 158 15.53 -2.61 15.54
N ASN A 159 15.39 -3.82 16.11
CA ASN A 159 15.27 -5.05 15.32
C ASN A 159 13.90 -5.74 15.44
N ILE A 160 12.89 -5.02 15.89
CA ILE A 160 11.50 -5.49 15.86
C ILE A 160 10.98 -5.41 14.41
N PHE A 161 10.21 -6.42 14.02
CA PHE A 161 9.43 -6.42 12.78
C PHE A 161 7.95 -6.21 13.09
N SER A 162 7.32 -5.32 12.35
CA SER A 162 5.88 -5.12 12.36
C SER A 162 5.28 -5.85 11.16
N THR A 163 4.49 -6.88 11.42
CA THR A 163 3.86 -7.71 10.38
C THR A 163 2.38 -7.40 10.30
N THR A 164 1.92 -7.02 9.12
CA THR A 164 0.52 -6.70 8.87
C THR A 164 -0.30 -7.97 8.70
N LEU A 165 -1.28 -8.19 9.57
CA LEU A 165 -2.24 -9.29 9.48
C LEU A 165 -3.53 -8.73 8.87
N ARG A 166 -3.57 -8.70 7.53
CA ARG A 166 -4.58 -7.96 6.77
C ARG A 166 -6.02 -8.33 7.14
N ASP A 167 -6.36 -9.61 7.07
CA ASP A 167 -7.74 -10.05 7.17
C ASP A 167 -8.30 -10.11 8.59
N THR A 168 -7.43 -10.04 9.60
CA THR A 168 -7.85 -9.94 11.00
C THR A 168 -7.84 -8.51 11.53
N GLY A 169 -7.28 -7.56 10.78
CA GLY A 169 -7.15 -6.18 11.23
C GLY A 169 -6.21 -6.03 12.43
N GLU A 170 -5.09 -6.75 12.39
CA GLU A 170 -4.11 -6.80 13.46
C GLU A 170 -2.70 -6.61 12.92
N ILE A 171 -1.77 -6.29 13.82
CA ILE A 171 -0.35 -6.44 13.54
C ILE A 171 0.27 -7.41 14.54
N ALA A 172 1.27 -8.15 14.10
CA ALA A 172 2.16 -8.90 14.95
C ALA A 172 3.48 -8.13 15.08
N LEU A 173 3.90 -7.87 16.31
CA LEU A 173 5.27 -7.45 16.59
C LEU A 173 6.11 -8.70 16.83
N ILE A 174 7.17 -8.84 16.06
CA ILE A 174 8.06 -10.01 16.12
C ILE A 174 9.46 -9.53 16.50
N ASP A 175 10.05 -10.18 17.50
CA ASP A 175 11.43 -9.95 17.90
C ASP A 175 12.37 -10.47 16.80
N GLY A 176 13.10 -9.57 16.15
CA GLY A 176 14.04 -9.94 15.09
C GLY A 176 15.24 -10.75 15.59
N ASP A 177 15.59 -10.65 16.87
CA ASP A 177 16.70 -11.41 17.46
C ASP A 177 16.28 -12.85 17.80
N THR A 178 15.15 -13.02 18.50
CA THR A 178 14.65 -14.35 18.93
C THR A 178 13.73 -15.01 17.92
N LYS A 179 13.13 -14.26 17.01
CA LYS A 179 12.09 -14.66 16.04
C LYS A 179 10.77 -15.08 16.71
N GLU A 180 10.54 -14.64 17.93
CA GLU A 180 9.30 -14.88 18.68
C GLU A 180 8.32 -13.72 18.53
N ILE A 181 7.03 -14.03 18.57
CA ILE A 181 5.98 -13.01 18.57
C ILE A 181 5.96 -12.34 19.94
N ILE A 182 6.19 -11.02 19.96
CA ILE A 182 6.12 -10.19 21.17
C ILE A 182 4.65 -9.96 21.57
N SER A 183 3.83 -9.53 20.62
CA SER A 183 2.41 -9.26 20.81
C SER A 183 1.67 -9.20 19.49
N ILE A 184 0.36 -9.43 19.56
CA ILE A 184 -0.56 -9.21 18.45
C ILE A 184 -1.53 -8.12 18.88
N ILE A 185 -1.61 -7.04 18.11
CA ILE A 185 -2.32 -5.82 18.48
C ILE A 185 -3.45 -5.57 17.48
N LYS A 186 -4.66 -5.38 18.02
CA LYS A 186 -5.82 -5.00 17.22
C LYS A 186 -5.63 -3.59 16.67
N THR A 187 -5.82 -3.42 15.37
CA THR A 187 -5.70 -2.17 14.65
C THR A 187 -6.90 -1.96 13.71
N GLY A 188 -6.73 -1.20 12.64
CA GLY A 188 -7.78 -1.02 11.64
C GLY A 188 -7.95 -2.22 10.72
N TYR A 189 -9.06 -2.25 10.01
CA TYR A 189 -9.37 -3.28 9.02
C TYR A 189 -8.35 -3.26 7.86
N ALA A 190 -8.01 -4.44 7.36
CA ALA A 190 -7.09 -4.62 6.24
C ALA A 190 -5.82 -3.76 6.37
N VAL A 191 -5.07 -4.00 7.46
CA VAL A 191 -3.82 -3.28 7.78
C VAL A 191 -2.93 -3.20 6.54
N HIS A 192 -2.41 -2.00 6.26
CA HIS A 192 -1.65 -1.76 5.06
C HIS A 192 -0.16 -1.53 5.32
N ILE A 193 0.19 -0.52 6.11
CA ILE A 193 1.58 -0.20 6.44
C ILE A 193 1.74 0.21 7.90
N SER A 194 3.00 0.18 8.34
CA SER A 194 3.43 0.79 9.60
C SER A 194 4.64 1.69 9.37
N ARG A 195 4.72 2.78 10.15
CA ARG A 195 5.81 3.76 10.09
C ARG A 195 6.29 4.11 11.49
N MET A 196 7.60 4.27 11.65
CA MET A 196 8.20 4.62 12.93
C MET A 196 8.27 6.13 13.12
N SER A 197 8.09 6.57 14.36
CA SER A 197 8.43 7.93 14.78
C SER A 197 9.93 8.20 14.63
N ALA A 198 10.30 9.47 14.51
CA ALA A 198 11.70 9.88 14.38
C ALA A 198 12.57 9.47 15.59
N SER A 199 11.97 9.40 16.79
CA SER A 199 12.65 8.94 18.02
C SER A 199 12.85 7.42 18.08
N GLY A 200 12.14 6.64 17.25
CA GLY A 200 12.17 5.18 17.29
C GLY A 200 11.34 4.56 18.43
N ARG A 201 10.48 5.35 19.07
CA ARG A 201 9.62 4.87 20.18
C ARG A 201 8.24 4.43 19.74
N TYR A 202 7.58 5.22 18.90
CA TYR A 202 6.20 4.99 18.50
C TYR A 202 6.09 4.40 17.11
N LEU A 203 5.26 3.39 16.99
CA LEU A 203 4.89 2.78 15.71
C LEU A 203 3.47 3.20 15.35
N PHE A 204 3.32 3.81 14.17
CA PHE A 204 2.01 4.19 13.63
C PHE A 204 1.59 3.19 12.57
N VAL A 205 0.37 2.68 12.72
CA VAL A 205 -0.19 1.64 11.85
C VAL A 205 -1.48 2.14 11.24
N ILE A 206 -1.66 1.97 9.94
CA ILE A 206 -2.88 2.36 9.25
C ILE A 206 -3.55 1.17 8.57
N GLY A 207 -4.86 1.07 8.75
CA GLY A 207 -5.73 0.14 8.03
C GLY A 207 -6.40 0.80 6.82
N ARG A 208 -6.92 -0.04 5.93
CA ARG A 208 -7.66 0.45 4.75
C ARG A 208 -8.96 1.16 5.11
N ASP A 209 -9.51 0.90 6.28
CA ASP A 209 -10.64 1.64 6.86
C ASP A 209 -10.27 3.04 7.38
N ALA A 210 -9.06 3.50 7.09
CA ALA A 210 -8.51 4.79 7.49
C ALA A 210 -8.27 4.94 9.00
N LYS A 211 -8.28 3.85 9.75
CA LYS A 211 -7.97 3.86 11.19
C LYS A 211 -6.47 3.81 11.41
N ILE A 212 -5.98 4.74 12.23
CA ILE A 212 -4.58 4.81 12.68
C ILE A 212 -4.52 4.38 14.14
N ASN A 213 -3.55 3.52 14.46
CA ASN A 213 -3.16 3.20 15.83
C ASN A 213 -1.74 3.68 16.08
N MET A 214 -1.52 4.27 17.24
CA MET A 214 -0.23 4.68 17.76
C MET A 214 0.20 3.70 18.84
N ILE A 215 1.29 2.98 18.61
CA ILE A 215 1.79 1.94 19.51
C ILE A 215 3.04 2.42 20.22
N ASP A 216 3.09 2.29 21.54
CA ASP A 216 4.25 2.62 22.35
C ASP A 216 5.12 1.37 22.56
N LEU A 217 6.28 1.33 21.91
CA LEU A 217 7.23 0.22 22.02
C LEU A 217 8.00 0.21 23.33
N TRP A 218 7.88 1.24 24.16
CA TRP A 218 8.53 1.30 25.48
C TRP A 218 7.74 0.62 26.60
N MET A 219 6.47 0.33 26.36
CA MET A 219 5.67 -0.39 27.35
C MET A 219 6.26 -1.77 27.64
N ALA A 220 6.02 -2.31 28.82
CA ALA A 220 6.44 -3.67 29.18
C ALA A 220 5.95 -4.69 28.16
N LYS A 221 4.70 -4.57 27.74
CA LYS A 221 4.13 -5.22 26.56
C LYS A 221 3.63 -4.11 25.61
N PRO A 222 4.27 -3.90 24.46
CA PRO A 222 3.85 -2.88 23.51
C PRO A 222 2.38 -3.01 23.13
N ASP A 223 1.67 -1.88 23.14
CA ASP A 223 0.25 -1.81 22.81
C ASP A 223 -0.13 -0.40 22.29
N SER A 224 -1.34 -0.30 21.75
CA SER A 224 -1.90 0.94 21.24
C SER A 224 -2.21 1.92 22.38
N VAL A 225 -1.73 3.16 22.25
CA VAL A 225 -1.95 4.24 23.23
C VAL A 225 -2.89 5.33 22.72
N ALA A 226 -3.14 5.38 21.41
CA ALA A 226 -4.08 6.30 20.79
C ALA A 226 -4.56 5.75 19.46
N GLU A 227 -5.75 6.17 19.05
CA GLU A 227 -6.33 5.81 17.75
C GLU A 227 -7.20 6.92 17.19
N VAL A 228 -7.34 6.96 15.87
CA VAL A 228 -8.20 7.91 15.16
C VAL A 228 -8.52 7.37 13.77
N ARG A 229 -9.66 7.75 13.21
CA ARG A 229 -10.05 7.42 11.84
C ARG A 229 -10.10 8.71 11.01
N ILE A 230 -9.37 8.74 9.90
CA ILE A 230 -9.16 9.96 9.09
C ILE A 230 -9.95 9.99 7.79
N GLY A 231 -10.80 9.03 7.55
CA GLY A 231 -11.60 8.91 6.34
C GLY A 231 -12.30 7.57 6.26
N LEU A 232 -12.70 7.19 5.05
CA LEU A 232 -13.34 5.90 4.79
C LEU A 232 -12.37 4.86 4.22
N GLU A 233 -11.39 5.31 3.45
CA GLU A 233 -10.31 4.48 2.94
C GLU A 233 -9.00 5.27 2.95
N ALA A 234 -7.90 4.64 3.38
CA ALA A 234 -6.58 5.23 3.41
C ALA A 234 -5.47 4.17 3.24
N ARG A 235 -4.25 4.64 2.90
CA ARG A 235 -3.12 3.76 2.64
C ARG A 235 -1.84 4.19 3.34
N SER A 236 -1.69 5.46 3.69
CA SER A 236 -0.41 6.00 4.10
C SER A 236 -0.48 6.78 5.40
N VAL A 237 0.57 6.63 6.17
CA VAL A 237 0.84 7.37 7.41
C VAL A 237 2.33 7.68 7.46
N GLU A 238 2.69 8.84 7.98
CA GLU A 238 4.09 9.25 8.15
C GLU A 238 4.25 10.20 9.33
N THR A 239 5.47 10.37 9.79
CA THR A 239 5.81 11.19 10.95
C THR A 239 6.76 12.31 10.57
N SER A 240 6.74 13.40 11.33
CA SER A 240 7.69 14.51 11.16
C SER A 240 9.09 14.10 11.62
N LYS A 241 10.10 14.32 10.77
CA LYS A 241 11.48 13.86 10.98
C LYS A 241 12.52 14.97 11.01
N ALA A 242 12.18 16.17 10.57
CA ALA A 242 13.11 17.29 10.51
C ALA A 242 13.57 17.73 11.90
N LYS A 243 14.80 18.25 11.98
CA LYS A 243 15.37 18.80 13.22
C LYS A 243 14.44 19.86 13.82
N GLY A 244 14.16 19.74 15.11
CA GLY A 244 13.23 20.62 15.84
C GLY A 244 11.77 20.22 15.73
N TYR A 245 11.42 19.28 14.84
CA TYR A 245 10.04 18.81 14.63
C TYR A 245 9.88 17.30 14.83
N LYS A 246 10.93 16.61 15.24
CA LYS A 246 10.86 15.15 15.50
C LYS A 246 9.73 14.83 16.46
N ASP A 247 8.88 13.87 16.07
CA ASP A 247 7.72 13.40 16.84
C ASP A 247 6.65 14.47 17.14
N LYS A 248 6.68 15.61 16.46
CA LYS A 248 5.70 16.68 16.68
C LYS A 248 4.38 16.45 15.96
N LEU A 249 4.44 15.92 14.74
CA LEU A 249 3.28 15.75 13.88
C LEU A 249 3.25 14.36 13.24
N VAL A 250 2.04 13.92 12.95
CA VAL A 250 1.73 12.74 12.13
C VAL A 250 0.83 13.19 10.99
N ILE A 251 1.05 12.67 9.81
CA ILE A 251 0.20 12.88 8.64
C ILE A 251 -0.32 11.54 8.14
N ALA A 252 -1.56 11.52 7.69
CA ALA A 252 -2.13 10.36 7.01
C ALA A 252 -2.90 10.78 5.78
N GLY A 253 -2.81 9.96 4.74
CA GLY A 253 -3.41 10.22 3.45
C GLY A 253 -4.56 9.28 3.15
N ALA A 254 -5.70 9.84 2.78
CA ALA A 254 -6.89 9.10 2.44
C ALA A 254 -7.03 8.88 0.92
N TYR A 255 -7.61 7.74 0.57
CA TYR A 255 -8.11 7.46 -0.76
C TYR A 255 -9.52 8.05 -0.92
N TRP A 256 -10.35 7.91 0.11
CA TRP A 256 -11.64 8.57 0.15
C TRP A 256 -11.97 9.10 1.56
N PRO A 257 -12.38 10.35 1.69
CA PRO A 257 -12.26 11.39 0.65
C PRO A 257 -10.80 11.64 0.27
N PRO A 258 -10.51 12.11 -0.96
CA PRO A 258 -9.13 12.40 -1.38
C PRO A 258 -8.60 13.62 -0.65
N GLN A 259 -7.91 13.39 0.45
CA GLN A 259 -7.41 14.41 1.38
C GLN A 259 -6.33 13.84 2.29
N PHE A 260 -5.57 14.70 2.92
CA PHE A 260 -4.68 14.28 4.00
C PHE A 260 -5.01 15.02 5.30
N THR A 261 -4.70 14.37 6.42
CA THR A 261 -4.97 14.88 7.77
C THR A 261 -3.66 14.99 8.54
N ILE A 262 -3.42 16.15 9.15
CA ILE A 262 -2.28 16.38 10.04
C ILE A 262 -2.76 16.33 11.49
N MET A 263 -2.03 15.59 12.32
CA MET A 263 -2.37 15.28 13.70
C MET A 263 -1.18 15.52 14.62
N ASP A 264 -1.47 15.67 15.91
CA ASP A 264 -0.45 15.74 16.95
C ASP A 264 0.35 14.42 17.05
N GLY A 265 1.66 14.52 17.19
CA GLY A 265 2.57 13.38 17.23
C GLY A 265 2.53 12.56 18.52
N ASP A 266 2.01 13.13 19.61
CA ASP A 266 1.92 12.44 20.90
C ASP A 266 0.55 11.82 21.18
N THR A 267 -0.51 12.35 20.54
CA THR A 267 -1.89 12.00 20.90
C THR A 267 -2.76 11.61 19.72
N LEU A 268 -2.32 11.83 18.48
CA LEU A 268 -3.13 11.76 17.27
C LEU A 268 -4.29 12.76 17.23
N GLU A 269 -4.26 13.83 18.06
CA GLU A 269 -5.28 14.88 18.00
C GLU A 269 -5.36 15.47 16.59
N PRO A 270 -6.53 15.42 15.93
CA PRO A 270 -6.67 15.99 14.58
C PRO A 270 -6.53 17.50 14.60
N LYS A 271 -5.69 18.03 13.72
CA LYS A 271 -5.40 19.47 13.64
C LYS A 271 -5.87 20.09 12.33
N LYS A 272 -5.66 19.42 11.21
CA LYS A 272 -5.96 20.00 9.90
C LYS A 272 -6.21 18.93 8.83
N ILE A 273 -7.18 19.21 7.95
CA ILE A 273 -7.44 18.44 6.74
C ILE A 273 -7.19 19.33 5.53
N VAL A 274 -6.56 18.77 4.50
CA VAL A 274 -6.35 19.43 3.21
C VAL A 274 -6.85 18.52 2.09
N SER A 275 -7.77 19.04 1.26
CA SER A 275 -8.27 18.35 0.07
C SER A 275 -7.19 18.28 -1.01
N THR A 276 -7.13 17.16 -1.71
CA THR A 276 -6.21 16.96 -2.85
C THR A 276 -6.94 17.00 -4.20
N ARG A 277 -8.24 17.30 -4.21
CA ARG A 277 -9.01 17.46 -5.45
C ARG A 277 -8.44 18.58 -6.30
N GLY A 278 -8.42 18.39 -7.60
CA GLY A 278 -7.88 19.37 -8.53
C GLY A 278 -7.71 18.86 -9.95
N MET A 279 -6.88 19.57 -10.72
CA MET A 279 -6.66 19.29 -12.12
C MET A 279 -5.52 18.29 -12.34
N VAL A 280 -5.72 17.41 -13.32
CA VAL A 280 -4.70 16.44 -13.76
C VAL A 280 -3.58 17.18 -14.49
N VAL A 281 -2.35 16.82 -14.22
CA VAL A 281 -1.18 17.34 -14.94
C VAL A 281 -1.24 16.94 -16.42
N GLY A 282 -1.03 17.91 -17.28
CA GLY A 282 -1.05 17.72 -18.74
C GLY A 282 -2.41 17.96 -19.36
N THR A 283 -3.44 17.21 -18.97
CA THR A 283 -4.79 17.36 -19.56
C THR A 283 -5.54 18.57 -19.03
N GLN A 284 -5.26 19.00 -17.80
CA GLN A 284 -5.98 20.06 -17.08
C GLN A 284 -7.47 19.75 -16.88
N GLU A 285 -7.84 18.48 -16.91
CA GLU A 285 -9.18 18.02 -16.56
C GLU A 285 -9.30 17.83 -15.04
N TYR A 286 -10.44 18.22 -14.49
CA TYR A 286 -10.74 18.02 -13.08
C TYR A 286 -10.92 16.54 -12.76
N HIS A 287 -10.23 16.07 -11.71
CA HIS A 287 -10.41 14.72 -11.18
C HIS A 287 -11.09 14.78 -9.82
N PRO A 288 -12.19 14.03 -9.60
CA PRO A 288 -12.93 14.06 -8.33
C PRO A 288 -12.35 13.17 -7.26
N GLU A 289 -11.42 12.26 -7.59
CA GLU A 289 -10.85 11.25 -6.70
C GLU A 289 -9.31 11.19 -6.83
N PRO A 290 -8.58 12.31 -6.63
CA PRO A 290 -7.13 12.28 -6.66
C PRO A 290 -6.60 11.81 -5.29
N ARG A 291 -6.37 10.51 -5.18
CA ARG A 291 -6.06 9.81 -3.94
C ARG A 291 -4.64 10.08 -3.47
N VAL A 292 -4.48 10.20 -2.16
CA VAL A 292 -3.15 10.30 -1.53
C VAL A 292 -2.54 8.90 -1.45
N ALA A 293 -1.46 8.67 -2.19
CA ALA A 293 -0.76 7.38 -2.19
C ALA A 293 0.33 7.34 -1.13
N SER A 294 1.59 7.52 -1.48
CA SER A 294 2.69 7.50 -0.51
C SER A 294 2.98 8.88 0.06
N ILE A 295 3.43 8.90 1.30
CA ILE A 295 3.89 10.09 1.99
C ILE A 295 5.28 9.84 2.55
N LEU A 296 6.16 10.84 2.47
CA LEU A 296 7.45 10.88 3.13
C LEU A 296 7.54 12.04 4.11
N GLY A 297 8.28 11.85 5.20
CA GLY A 297 8.76 12.93 6.03
C GLY A 297 10.17 13.32 5.60
N SER A 298 10.39 14.57 5.23
CA SER A 298 11.74 15.07 4.94
C SER A 298 12.62 15.00 6.19
N HIS A 299 13.85 14.51 6.02
CA HIS A 299 14.85 14.52 7.10
C HIS A 299 15.54 15.91 7.27
N TYR A 300 15.38 16.79 6.29
CA TYR A 300 16.13 18.04 6.20
C TYR A 300 15.27 19.28 6.41
N LYS A 301 14.03 19.26 5.95
CA LYS A 301 13.10 20.38 6.01
C LYS A 301 11.83 20.01 6.78
N PRO A 302 11.14 21.00 7.39
CA PRO A 302 9.86 20.74 8.03
C PRO A 302 8.75 20.52 6.99
N GLU A 303 8.91 19.50 6.17
CA GLU A 303 8.01 19.19 5.07
C GLU A 303 7.58 17.72 5.08
N PHE A 304 6.29 17.50 4.80
CA PHE A 304 5.79 16.24 4.31
C PHE A 304 5.73 16.26 2.79
N ILE A 305 6.09 15.16 2.17
CA ILE A 305 6.09 15.01 0.72
C ILE A 305 4.97 14.04 0.37
N VAL A 306 3.94 14.54 -0.30
CA VAL A 306 2.66 13.85 -0.50
C VAL A 306 2.45 13.60 -1.98
N ASN A 307 2.33 12.33 -2.36
CA ASN A 307 1.98 11.94 -3.72
C ASN A 307 0.46 11.94 -3.91
N VAL A 308 -0.01 12.65 -4.91
CA VAL A 308 -1.41 12.66 -5.33
C VAL A 308 -1.52 11.87 -6.63
N LYS A 309 -2.19 10.75 -6.55
CA LYS A 309 -2.12 9.67 -7.54
C LYS A 309 -2.66 10.09 -8.91
N GLU A 310 -3.94 10.41 -9.00
CA GLU A 310 -4.64 10.62 -10.29
C GLU A 310 -4.27 11.94 -10.95
N THR A 311 -3.92 12.96 -10.18
CA THR A 311 -3.52 14.26 -10.74
C THR A 311 -2.06 14.30 -11.19
N GLY A 312 -1.23 13.37 -10.74
CA GLY A 312 0.19 13.31 -11.10
C GLY A 312 1.04 14.38 -10.44
N LYS A 313 0.63 14.84 -9.25
CA LYS A 313 1.28 15.89 -8.47
C LYS A 313 1.95 15.35 -7.23
N THR A 314 3.10 15.91 -6.90
CA THR A 314 3.75 15.75 -5.60
C THR A 314 3.64 17.08 -4.86
N LEU A 315 3.12 17.05 -3.63
CA LEU A 315 2.96 18.23 -2.78
C LEU A 315 4.08 18.24 -1.74
N MET A 316 4.82 19.34 -1.69
CA MET A 316 5.77 19.64 -0.62
C MET A 316 5.03 20.48 0.41
N VAL A 317 4.63 19.87 1.53
CA VAL A 317 3.79 20.49 2.55
C VAL A 317 4.67 20.96 3.70
N ASP A 318 4.96 22.26 3.75
CA ASP A 318 5.67 22.88 4.88
C ASP A 318 4.72 22.99 6.06
N TYR A 319 4.98 22.23 7.12
CA TYR A 319 4.15 22.16 8.32
C TYR A 319 4.63 23.07 9.47
N SER A 320 5.58 23.96 9.24
CA SER A 320 6.08 24.85 10.27
C SER A 320 5.03 25.81 10.83
N ASN A 321 4.01 26.13 10.05
CA ASN A 321 2.83 26.89 10.48
C ASN A 321 1.55 26.25 9.92
N LEU A 322 0.79 25.55 10.78
CA LEU A 322 -0.42 24.85 10.35
C LEU A 322 -1.57 25.79 9.97
N ASP A 323 -1.58 27.01 10.47
CA ASP A 323 -2.61 28.01 10.16
C ASP A 323 -2.37 28.66 8.77
N ALA A 324 -1.13 28.58 8.27
CA ALA A 324 -0.73 29.13 6.98
C ALA A 324 0.21 28.14 6.27
N LEU A 325 -0.31 26.95 5.94
CA LEU A 325 0.46 25.92 5.24
C LEU A 325 0.98 26.46 3.91
N LYS A 326 2.26 26.28 3.69
CA LYS A 326 2.90 26.52 2.40
C LYS A 326 3.02 25.19 1.65
N ILE A 327 2.34 25.08 0.53
CA ILE A 327 2.33 23.88 -0.30
C ILE A 327 2.96 24.22 -1.64
N THR A 328 4.05 23.55 -1.99
CA THR A 328 4.67 23.61 -3.31
C THR A 328 4.14 22.43 -4.11
N GLU A 329 3.50 22.71 -5.24
CA GLU A 329 2.96 21.71 -6.13
C GLU A 329 3.96 21.42 -7.26
N ILE A 330 4.33 20.14 -7.42
CA ILE A 330 5.25 19.68 -8.46
C ILE A 330 4.50 18.70 -9.36
N GLY A 331 4.27 19.10 -10.62
CA GLY A 331 3.65 18.25 -11.63
C GLY A 331 4.68 17.28 -12.23
N SER A 332 4.26 16.04 -12.45
CA SER A 332 5.07 15.04 -13.17
C SER A 332 4.20 14.21 -14.13
N ALA A 333 3.66 13.09 -13.71
CA ALA A 333 2.81 12.25 -14.54
C ALA A 333 1.81 11.45 -13.68
N PRO A 334 0.59 11.19 -14.16
CA PRO A 334 -0.34 10.27 -13.50
C PRO A 334 0.15 8.81 -13.67
N PHE A 335 -0.17 7.90 -12.85
CA PHE A 335 -0.71 8.00 -11.49
C PHE A 335 0.44 7.79 -10.52
N LEU A 336 0.80 8.77 -9.71
CA LEU A 336 1.85 8.64 -8.71
C LEU A 336 1.37 7.70 -7.60
N HIS A 337 2.10 6.63 -7.39
CA HIS A 337 1.71 5.61 -6.42
C HIS A 337 2.73 5.51 -5.27
N ASP A 338 3.67 4.60 -5.38
CA ASP A 338 4.67 4.32 -4.38
C ASP A 338 6.06 4.78 -4.84
N GLY A 339 6.94 4.88 -3.90
CA GLY A 339 8.30 5.29 -4.14
C GLY A 339 9.10 5.39 -2.85
N GLY A 340 10.36 5.69 -3.00
CA GLY A 340 11.29 5.82 -1.90
C GLY A 340 12.40 6.81 -2.21
N LEU A 341 13.11 7.17 -1.16
CA LEU A 341 14.28 8.04 -1.29
C LEU A 341 15.45 7.29 -1.93
N ASP A 342 16.24 7.99 -2.73
CA ASP A 342 17.53 7.51 -3.16
C ASP A 342 18.51 7.41 -1.98
N ALA A 343 19.69 6.85 -2.20
CA ALA A 343 20.68 6.65 -1.14
C ALA A 343 21.12 7.94 -0.44
N SER A 344 21.09 9.09 -1.13
CA SER A 344 21.41 10.41 -0.55
C SER A 344 20.28 10.96 0.34
N LYS A 345 19.08 10.40 0.26
CA LYS A 345 17.83 10.88 0.90
C LYS A 345 17.38 12.27 0.41
N ARG A 346 17.93 12.74 -0.70
CA ARG A 346 17.54 14.00 -1.33
C ARG A 346 16.45 13.80 -2.39
N TYR A 347 16.56 12.76 -3.20
CA TYR A 347 15.66 12.53 -4.33
C TYR A 347 14.59 11.52 -3.97
N PHE A 348 13.33 11.92 -4.11
CA PHE A 348 12.20 11.01 -3.98
C PHE A 348 11.89 10.41 -5.34
N MET A 349 12.10 9.11 -5.46
CA MET A 349 11.89 8.34 -6.69
C MET A 349 10.49 7.74 -6.65
N VAL A 350 9.61 8.17 -7.54
CA VAL A 350 8.17 7.87 -7.50
C VAL A 350 7.72 7.19 -8.77
N ALA A 351 7.00 6.08 -8.63
CA ALA A 351 6.37 5.41 -9.76
C ALA A 351 5.10 6.14 -10.20
N ALA A 352 5.10 6.65 -11.44
CA ALA A 352 3.91 7.05 -12.17
C ALA A 352 3.42 5.83 -12.94
N ASN A 353 2.74 4.92 -12.26
CA ASN A 353 2.57 3.56 -12.75
C ASN A 353 1.66 3.43 -13.96
N ASN A 354 0.69 4.31 -14.13
CA ASN A 354 -0.17 4.30 -15.33
C ASN A 354 0.46 5.04 -16.52
N SER A 355 1.53 5.80 -16.28
CA SER A 355 2.31 6.50 -17.29
C SER A 355 3.59 5.76 -17.68
N ASN A 356 3.91 4.63 -17.03
CA ASN A 356 5.13 3.85 -17.23
C ASN A 356 6.41 4.70 -17.06
N LYS A 357 6.42 5.54 -16.03
CA LYS A 357 7.50 6.48 -15.74
C LYS A 357 7.91 6.45 -14.28
N ILE A 358 9.13 6.88 -14.03
CA ILE A 358 9.61 7.22 -12.69
C ILE A 358 9.89 8.72 -12.66
N ALA A 359 9.30 9.42 -11.71
CA ALA A 359 9.59 10.81 -11.42
C ALA A 359 10.65 10.90 -10.31
N ALA A 360 11.67 11.69 -10.52
CA ALA A 360 12.65 12.03 -9.49
C ALA A 360 12.36 13.44 -8.97
N ILE A 361 11.96 13.54 -7.71
CA ILE A 361 11.64 14.81 -7.05
C ILE A 361 12.83 15.23 -6.20
N ASP A 362 13.39 16.40 -6.49
CA ASP A 362 14.41 17.02 -5.67
C ASP A 362 13.77 17.64 -4.42
N THR A 363 13.88 16.96 -3.29
CA THR A 363 13.28 17.41 -2.03
C THR A 363 14.01 18.57 -1.38
N LYS A 364 15.26 18.85 -1.80
CA LYS A 364 16.01 20.02 -1.34
C LYS A 364 15.56 21.30 -2.04
N ASP A 365 15.49 21.26 -3.36
CA ASP A 365 15.16 22.43 -4.18
C ASP A 365 13.67 22.53 -4.52
N GLY A 366 12.87 21.53 -4.19
CA GLY A 366 11.43 21.54 -4.40
C GLY A 366 11.03 21.57 -5.88
N LYS A 367 11.66 20.72 -6.70
CA LYS A 367 11.43 20.68 -8.14
C LYS A 367 11.54 19.26 -8.71
N LEU A 368 11.03 19.07 -9.91
CA LEU A 368 11.22 17.85 -10.70
C LEU A 368 12.69 17.80 -11.19
N ALA A 369 13.44 16.79 -10.75
CA ALA A 369 14.81 16.57 -11.19
C ALA A 369 14.89 15.76 -12.48
N GLY A 370 13.94 14.85 -12.71
CA GLY A 370 13.87 14.04 -13.92
C GLY A 370 12.55 13.26 -14.00
N LEU A 371 12.22 12.87 -15.23
CA LEU A 371 11.07 12.02 -15.55
C LEU A 371 11.54 11.00 -16.58
N THR A 372 11.53 9.73 -16.20
CA THR A 372 12.22 8.67 -16.95
C THR A 372 11.22 7.59 -17.36
N ASP A 373 11.26 7.21 -18.64
CA ASP A 373 10.50 6.07 -19.14
C ASP A 373 11.09 4.75 -18.59
N VAL A 374 10.22 3.86 -18.18
CA VAL A 374 10.56 2.52 -17.67
C VAL A 374 9.63 1.46 -18.27
N GLY A 375 9.62 0.26 -17.75
CA GLY A 375 8.71 -0.80 -18.16
C GLY A 375 7.26 -0.51 -17.76
N LYS A 376 6.37 -1.45 -18.09
CA LYS A 376 4.93 -1.29 -17.92
C LYS A 376 4.52 -1.43 -16.45
N ILE A 377 3.80 -0.43 -15.94
CA ILE A 377 3.25 -0.35 -14.60
C ILE A 377 4.34 -0.56 -13.53
N PRO A 378 5.26 0.39 -13.35
CA PRO A 378 6.28 0.29 -12.32
C PRO A 378 5.65 0.25 -10.93
N HIS A 379 6.18 -0.63 -10.08
CA HIS A 379 5.74 -0.78 -8.68
C HIS A 379 6.96 -1.11 -7.80
N PRO A 380 7.61 -0.09 -7.24
CA PRO A 380 8.86 -0.28 -6.49
C PRO A 380 8.66 -0.73 -5.03
N GLY A 381 7.49 -0.55 -4.43
CA GLY A 381 7.41 -0.42 -3.00
C GLY A 381 8.11 0.85 -2.56
N ARG A 382 9.26 0.73 -1.90
CA ARG A 382 10.17 1.87 -1.66
C ARG A 382 11.36 1.90 -2.63
N GLY A 383 11.45 0.93 -3.51
CA GLY A 383 12.61 0.72 -4.36
C GLY A 383 13.78 0.07 -3.62
N ALA A 384 14.90 -0.05 -4.31
CA ALA A 384 16.13 -0.55 -3.73
C ALA A 384 17.32 0.26 -4.21
N ASN A 385 18.16 0.67 -3.28
CA ASN A 385 19.36 1.47 -3.53
C ASN A 385 20.61 0.60 -3.45
N PHE A 386 21.49 0.72 -4.42
CA PHE A 386 22.82 0.12 -4.37
C PHE A 386 23.80 0.87 -5.27
N THR A 387 25.08 0.59 -5.13
CA THR A 387 26.11 1.16 -6.00
C THR A 387 26.42 0.17 -7.11
N HIS A 388 26.06 0.55 -8.34
CA HIS A 388 26.37 -0.24 -9.53
C HIS A 388 27.85 -0.05 -9.89
N PRO A 389 28.59 -1.12 -10.25
CA PRO A 389 30.01 -1.01 -10.60
C PRO A 389 30.33 -0.01 -11.72
N GLN A 390 29.44 0.15 -12.68
CA GLN A 390 29.60 1.04 -13.83
C GLN A 390 28.89 2.39 -13.64
N PHE A 391 27.68 2.39 -13.13
CA PHE A 391 26.79 3.57 -13.15
C PHE A 391 26.78 4.36 -11.83
N GLY A 392 27.51 3.89 -10.82
CA GLY A 392 27.48 4.49 -9.48
C GLY A 392 26.18 4.25 -8.75
N PRO A 393 25.75 5.16 -7.87
CA PRO A 393 24.49 5.00 -7.14
C PRO A 393 23.30 4.87 -8.08
N VAL A 394 22.49 3.82 -7.87
CA VAL A 394 21.25 3.59 -8.60
C VAL A 394 20.12 3.29 -7.62
N TRP A 395 18.91 3.61 -8.06
CA TRP A 395 17.65 3.20 -7.44
C TRP A 395 16.90 2.30 -8.43
N SER A 396 16.18 1.29 -7.93
CA SER A 396 15.56 0.27 -8.77
C SER A 396 14.08 0.11 -8.50
N THR A 397 13.34 -0.32 -9.53
CA THR A 397 11.92 -0.67 -9.45
C THR A 397 11.63 -1.93 -10.26
N GLY A 398 10.74 -2.78 -9.72
CA GLY A 398 10.06 -3.81 -10.49
C GLY A 398 8.83 -3.25 -11.20
N HIS A 399 8.06 -4.13 -11.84
CA HIS A 399 6.88 -3.78 -12.63
C HIS A 399 5.74 -4.78 -12.41
N LEU A 400 4.50 -4.29 -12.42
CA LEU A 400 3.32 -5.15 -12.42
C LEU A 400 3.05 -5.76 -13.79
N GLY A 401 3.26 -4.99 -14.85
CA GLY A 401 2.91 -5.36 -16.22
C GLY A 401 4.09 -5.80 -17.11
N ASP A 402 5.26 -5.98 -16.52
CA ASP A 402 6.49 -6.24 -17.24
C ASP A 402 7.39 -7.15 -16.38
N ASP A 403 8.23 -7.95 -17.00
CA ASP A 403 9.15 -8.88 -16.32
C ASP A 403 10.55 -8.29 -16.07
N THR A 404 10.70 -6.98 -16.17
CA THR A 404 11.98 -6.32 -16.00
C THR A 404 12.10 -5.58 -14.66
N ILE A 405 13.34 -5.35 -14.24
CA ILE A 405 13.71 -4.42 -13.18
C ILE A 405 14.51 -3.29 -13.79
N SER A 406 14.04 -2.06 -13.62
CA SER A 406 14.71 -0.86 -14.11
C SER A 406 15.68 -0.31 -13.08
N LEU A 407 16.90 0.03 -13.50
CA LEU A 407 17.91 0.72 -12.70
C LEU A 407 18.02 2.16 -13.19
N ILE A 408 17.93 3.11 -12.24
CA ILE A 408 17.96 4.55 -12.54
C ILE A 408 19.10 5.19 -11.75
N GLY A 409 19.99 5.89 -12.44
CA GLY A 409 21.09 6.63 -11.82
C GLY A 409 20.56 7.76 -10.93
N THR A 410 21.21 8.01 -9.78
CA THR A 410 20.73 9.00 -8.80
C THR A 410 21.79 9.99 -8.32
N ASP A 411 23.00 9.98 -8.88
CA ASP A 411 24.06 10.91 -8.50
C ASP A 411 24.35 11.93 -9.60
N PRO A 412 23.78 13.16 -9.51
CA PRO A 412 24.00 14.18 -10.53
C PRO A 412 25.36 14.90 -10.42
N LYS A 413 26.16 14.62 -9.39
CA LYS A 413 27.48 15.25 -9.19
C LYS A 413 28.60 14.43 -9.79
N LYS A 414 28.75 13.18 -9.32
CA LYS A 414 29.87 12.32 -9.74
C LYS A 414 29.55 11.47 -10.96
N PHE A 415 28.27 11.21 -11.22
CA PHE A 415 27.77 10.37 -12.31
C PHE A 415 26.71 11.10 -13.13
N LYS A 416 26.99 12.35 -13.47
CA LYS A 416 26.05 13.27 -14.12
C LYS A 416 25.43 12.71 -15.40
N GLN A 417 26.17 11.97 -16.19
CA GLN A 417 25.70 11.38 -17.45
C GLN A 417 24.61 10.30 -17.24
N TYR A 418 24.53 9.75 -16.06
CA TYR A 418 23.57 8.68 -15.72
C TYR A 418 22.41 9.15 -14.84
N ALA A 419 22.49 10.38 -14.32
CA ALA A 419 21.52 10.88 -13.36
C ALA A 419 20.11 10.97 -13.93
N PHE A 420 19.18 10.37 -13.21
CA PHE A 420 17.74 10.36 -13.53
C PHE A 420 17.42 9.80 -14.91
N LYS A 421 18.20 8.80 -15.32
CA LYS A 421 18.01 8.02 -16.56
C LYS A 421 17.96 6.54 -16.21
N GLU A 422 17.16 5.78 -16.96
CA GLU A 422 17.25 4.32 -16.92
C GLU A 422 18.59 3.90 -17.52
N VAL A 423 19.47 3.37 -16.70
CA VAL A 423 20.83 2.99 -17.11
C VAL A 423 20.95 1.51 -17.44
N ALA A 424 20.02 0.68 -16.93
CA ALA A 424 19.97 -0.74 -17.22
C ALA A 424 18.58 -1.30 -16.97
N LYS A 425 18.27 -2.38 -17.67
CA LYS A 425 17.12 -3.26 -17.40
C LYS A 425 17.64 -4.65 -17.08
N LEU A 426 17.21 -5.17 -15.94
CA LEU A 426 17.48 -6.57 -15.59
C LEU A 426 16.25 -7.40 -15.95
N LYS A 427 16.46 -8.64 -16.38
CA LYS A 427 15.36 -9.60 -16.47
C LYS A 427 14.94 -9.97 -15.05
N GLY A 428 13.67 -9.76 -14.74
CA GLY A 428 13.05 -10.10 -13.46
C GLY A 428 12.33 -11.44 -13.49
N PRO A 429 11.65 -11.80 -12.39
CA PRO A 429 10.97 -13.11 -12.27
C PRO A 429 9.72 -13.22 -13.12
N GLY A 430 9.06 -12.09 -13.41
CA GLY A 430 7.79 -12.03 -14.13
C GLY A 430 7.02 -10.76 -13.78
N GLY A 431 5.90 -10.53 -14.44
CA GLY A 431 4.96 -9.47 -14.07
C GLY A 431 4.34 -9.74 -12.70
N GLY A 432 3.76 -8.70 -12.08
CA GLY A 432 3.14 -8.79 -10.75
C GLY A 432 4.11 -8.60 -9.59
N ALA A 433 5.30 -8.03 -9.83
CA ALA A 433 6.25 -7.68 -8.79
C ALA A 433 5.74 -6.50 -7.95
N LEU A 434 5.83 -6.63 -6.62
CA LEU A 434 5.44 -5.58 -5.67
C LEU A 434 6.64 -4.91 -5.01
N PHE A 435 7.69 -5.64 -4.73
CA PHE A 435 8.83 -5.16 -3.96
C PHE A 435 10.16 -5.60 -4.55
N VAL A 436 11.08 -4.66 -4.60
CA VAL A 436 12.51 -4.91 -4.72
C VAL A 436 13.18 -4.48 -3.41
N LYS A 437 14.29 -5.11 -3.04
CA LYS A 437 14.98 -4.77 -1.79
C LYS A 437 16.47 -5.02 -1.88
N SER A 438 17.21 -4.11 -1.28
CA SER A 438 18.65 -4.21 -1.04
C SER A 438 18.96 -3.70 0.38
N HIS A 439 20.21 -3.73 0.78
CA HIS A 439 20.66 -3.18 2.05
C HIS A 439 22.10 -2.66 1.89
N PRO A 440 22.47 -1.55 2.55
CA PRO A 440 23.83 -0.98 2.42
C PRO A 440 24.98 -1.95 2.76
N LYS A 441 24.71 -2.96 3.60
CA LYS A 441 25.70 -3.98 4.01
C LYS A 441 25.60 -5.28 3.22
N SER A 442 24.70 -5.36 2.23
CA SER A 442 24.49 -6.56 1.40
C SER A 442 25.01 -6.38 -0.01
N LYS A 443 25.32 -7.51 -0.65
CA LYS A 443 25.66 -7.58 -2.08
C LYS A 443 24.50 -8.10 -2.93
N ASN A 444 23.30 -8.22 -2.34
CA ASN A 444 22.15 -8.82 -2.99
C ASN A 444 21.06 -7.80 -3.31
N LEU A 445 20.43 -7.99 -4.46
CA LEU A 445 19.18 -7.34 -4.85
C LEU A 445 18.11 -8.42 -4.97
N TRP A 446 17.00 -8.24 -4.24
CA TRP A 446 15.87 -9.17 -4.19
C TRP A 446 14.67 -8.62 -4.94
N SER A 447 13.89 -9.51 -5.58
CA SER A 447 12.59 -9.17 -6.15
C SER A 447 11.59 -10.29 -5.94
N ASP A 448 10.36 -9.91 -5.58
CA ASP A 448 9.20 -10.79 -5.56
C ASP A 448 8.37 -10.64 -6.85
N ALA A 449 7.34 -11.49 -7.01
CA ALA A 449 6.27 -11.32 -8.00
C ALA A 449 4.98 -12.01 -7.51
N PRO A 450 4.45 -11.62 -6.34
CA PRO A 450 3.34 -12.34 -5.69
C PRO A 450 2.02 -12.24 -6.44
N LEU A 451 1.85 -11.27 -7.32
CA LEU A 451 0.62 -11.08 -8.11
C LEU A 451 0.65 -11.82 -9.46
N ASN A 452 1.75 -12.50 -9.76
CA ASN A 452 1.80 -13.33 -10.97
C ASN A 452 0.86 -14.53 -10.82
N PRO A 453 0.01 -14.82 -11.81
CA PRO A 453 -0.91 -15.96 -11.75
C PRO A 453 -0.23 -17.32 -11.88
N ASP A 454 1.02 -17.39 -12.38
CA ASP A 454 1.80 -18.63 -12.41
C ASP A 454 2.36 -18.92 -11.00
N PRO A 455 1.95 -20.06 -10.39
CA PRO A 455 2.43 -20.43 -9.05
C PRO A 455 3.96 -20.59 -8.96
N LYS A 456 4.61 -21.00 -10.05
CA LYS A 456 6.08 -21.12 -10.08
C LYS A 456 6.77 -19.78 -9.88
N ILE A 457 6.12 -18.69 -10.27
CA ILE A 457 6.62 -17.33 -10.14
C ILE A 457 6.18 -16.74 -8.80
N SER A 458 4.89 -16.82 -8.46
CA SER A 458 4.36 -16.22 -7.24
C SER A 458 4.89 -16.85 -5.94
N GLN A 459 5.34 -18.11 -5.99
CA GLN A 459 5.80 -18.90 -4.84
C GLN A 459 7.32 -18.86 -4.63
N ALA A 460 8.03 -18.16 -5.47
CA ALA A 460 9.48 -18.04 -5.43
C ALA A 460 9.92 -16.59 -5.22
N ILE A 461 11.18 -16.42 -4.89
CA ILE A 461 11.88 -15.14 -4.86
C ILE A 461 13.10 -15.22 -5.77
N VAL A 462 13.49 -14.11 -6.36
CA VAL A 462 14.75 -14.04 -7.11
C VAL A 462 15.74 -13.13 -6.41
N VAL A 463 17.02 -13.47 -6.54
CA VAL A 463 18.13 -12.71 -5.96
C VAL A 463 19.25 -12.55 -6.97
N TYR A 464 19.72 -11.32 -7.11
CA TYR A 464 20.85 -10.94 -7.96
C TYR A 464 22.09 -10.65 -7.13
N ASP A 465 23.26 -11.04 -7.64
CA ASP A 465 24.52 -10.52 -7.14
C ASP A 465 24.77 -9.14 -7.78
N ILE A 466 24.78 -8.09 -6.98
CA ILE A 466 24.97 -6.70 -7.44
C ILE A 466 26.28 -6.52 -8.20
N ASN A 467 27.32 -7.27 -7.86
CA ASN A 467 28.62 -7.19 -8.53
C ASN A 467 28.68 -7.99 -9.85
N ASN A 468 27.66 -8.80 -10.14
CA ASN A 468 27.59 -9.68 -11.32
C ASN A 468 26.17 -9.72 -11.90
N LEU A 469 25.57 -8.56 -12.14
CA LEU A 469 24.16 -8.47 -12.60
C LEU A 469 23.92 -9.13 -13.95
N ASP A 470 24.91 -9.15 -14.83
CA ASP A 470 24.85 -9.81 -16.15
C ASP A 470 24.75 -11.34 -16.06
N LYS A 471 25.08 -11.94 -14.93
CA LYS A 471 24.85 -13.37 -14.69
C LYS A 471 23.37 -13.73 -14.40
N GLY A 472 22.50 -12.72 -14.32
CA GLY A 472 21.08 -12.92 -13.99
C GLY A 472 20.85 -13.22 -12.52
N TYR A 473 19.78 -13.93 -12.22
CA TYR A 473 19.34 -14.20 -10.85
C TYR A 473 19.38 -15.69 -10.51
N LYS A 474 19.39 -15.94 -9.20
CA LYS A 474 19.04 -17.25 -8.62
C LYS A 474 17.61 -17.21 -8.14
N THR A 475 16.89 -18.32 -8.29
CA THR A 475 15.54 -18.50 -7.76
C THR A 475 15.59 -19.32 -6.48
N LEU A 476 14.96 -18.81 -5.42
CA LEU A 476 14.82 -19.51 -4.15
C LEU A 476 13.37 -19.95 -3.95
N PRO A 477 13.10 -21.24 -3.68
CA PRO A 477 11.75 -21.80 -3.54
C PRO A 477 11.19 -21.53 -2.13
N ILE A 478 10.93 -20.27 -1.81
CA ILE A 478 10.55 -19.82 -0.46
C ILE A 478 9.26 -20.48 0.04
N ALA A 479 8.25 -20.61 -0.81
CA ALA A 479 6.99 -21.25 -0.41
C ALA A 479 7.18 -22.74 -0.07
N GLU A 480 8.05 -23.44 -0.81
CA GLU A 480 8.43 -24.82 -0.50
C GLU A 480 9.15 -24.91 0.83
N TRP A 481 10.07 -24.00 1.11
CA TRP A 481 10.79 -23.93 2.39
C TRP A 481 9.88 -23.65 3.58
N ALA A 482 8.77 -22.96 3.36
CA ALA A 482 7.78 -22.70 4.39
C ALA A 482 7.08 -23.97 4.87
N ASP A 483 7.02 -25.01 4.03
CA ASP A 483 6.40 -26.30 4.34
C ASP A 483 4.99 -26.16 4.91
N LEU A 484 4.12 -25.47 4.16
CA LEU A 484 2.73 -25.24 4.57
C LEU A 484 1.87 -26.46 4.24
N LYS A 485 0.95 -26.79 5.13
CA LYS A 485 0.11 -28.00 5.04
C LYS A 485 -0.96 -27.93 3.97
N ASP A 486 -1.38 -26.73 3.63
CA ASP A 486 -2.47 -26.52 2.67
C ASP A 486 -2.00 -26.62 1.22
N ASP A 487 -2.79 -27.25 0.39
CA ASP A 487 -2.62 -27.23 -1.05
C ASP A 487 -3.02 -25.87 -1.66
N GLY A 488 -2.59 -25.64 -2.88
CA GLY A 488 -2.91 -24.43 -3.64
C GLY A 488 -1.77 -23.43 -3.70
N ALA A 489 -1.94 -22.45 -4.59
CA ALA A 489 -0.94 -21.42 -4.84
C ALA A 489 -0.72 -20.51 -3.65
N LYS A 490 0.54 -20.27 -3.32
CA LYS A 490 0.98 -19.32 -2.30
C LYS A 490 1.48 -18.04 -2.95
N ARG A 491 1.57 -16.98 -2.14
CA ARG A 491 2.27 -15.74 -2.51
C ARG A 491 3.47 -15.59 -1.59
N VAL A 492 4.62 -15.32 -2.19
CA VAL A 492 5.82 -14.91 -1.46
C VAL A 492 5.99 -13.42 -1.66
N VAL A 493 5.94 -12.65 -0.58
CA VAL A 493 5.84 -11.21 -0.67
C VAL A 493 6.81 -10.49 0.26
N GLN A 494 7.34 -9.38 -0.24
CA GLN A 494 8.11 -8.36 0.45
C GLN A 494 9.38 -8.89 1.12
N PRO A 495 10.50 -8.92 0.38
CA PRO A 495 11.81 -9.05 1.03
C PRO A 495 12.02 -7.86 1.97
N GLU A 496 12.38 -8.13 3.23
CA GLU A 496 12.74 -7.11 4.22
C GLU A 496 13.95 -7.56 5.02
N TYR A 497 14.91 -6.67 5.18
CA TYR A 497 16.10 -6.92 5.96
C TYR A 497 15.89 -6.67 7.45
N ASN A 498 16.65 -7.39 8.28
CA ASN A 498 16.87 -6.97 9.65
C ASN A 498 17.80 -5.74 9.70
N LYS A 499 17.95 -5.13 10.88
CA LYS A 499 18.84 -3.95 11.04
C LYS A 499 20.29 -4.25 10.60
N ALA A 500 20.81 -5.42 10.93
CA ALA A 500 22.18 -5.81 10.60
C ALA A 500 22.43 -6.03 9.11
N GLY A 501 21.37 -6.27 8.32
CA GLY A 501 21.48 -6.52 6.89
C GLY A 501 22.01 -7.92 6.54
N ASP A 502 21.92 -8.87 7.45
CA ASP A 502 22.41 -10.25 7.29
C ASP A 502 21.29 -11.29 7.20
N GLU A 503 20.05 -10.90 7.43
CA GLU A 503 18.85 -11.73 7.27
C GLU A 503 17.83 -11.05 6.38
N VAL A 504 17.14 -11.83 5.55
CA VAL A 504 16.03 -11.37 4.73
C VAL A 504 14.78 -12.17 5.09
N TRP A 505 13.68 -11.47 5.32
CA TRP A 505 12.40 -12.02 5.75
C TRP A 505 11.39 -11.95 4.63
N PHE A 506 10.59 -13.00 4.46
CA PHE A 506 9.54 -13.11 3.45
C PHE A 506 8.25 -13.60 4.08
N SER A 507 7.12 -12.99 3.72
CA SER A 507 5.80 -13.53 4.07
C SER A 507 5.35 -14.54 3.03
N VAL A 508 4.79 -15.67 3.49
CA VAL A 508 4.22 -16.71 2.63
C VAL A 508 2.78 -16.95 3.06
N TRP A 509 1.83 -16.72 2.17
CA TRP A 509 0.41 -16.83 2.48
C TRP A 509 -0.44 -17.09 1.22
N SER A 510 -1.69 -17.50 1.39
CA SER A 510 -2.67 -17.64 0.29
C SER A 510 -4.01 -16.98 0.62
N ALA A 511 -4.73 -17.48 1.62
CA ALA A 511 -6.03 -16.98 2.01
C ALA A 511 -6.20 -17.00 3.54
N LYS A 512 -7.25 -16.34 4.04
CA LYS A 512 -7.53 -16.17 5.48
C LYS A 512 -7.60 -17.48 6.27
N ASN A 513 -8.17 -18.52 5.67
CA ASN A 513 -8.37 -19.83 6.28
C ASN A 513 -7.25 -20.83 5.98
N LYS A 514 -6.15 -20.37 5.40
CA LYS A 514 -5.00 -21.19 5.04
C LYS A 514 -3.83 -20.90 5.96
N GLU A 515 -2.95 -21.88 6.14
CA GLU A 515 -1.71 -21.71 6.89
C GLU A 515 -0.81 -20.70 6.20
N SER A 516 -0.12 -19.89 6.98
CA SER A 516 0.88 -18.94 6.52
C SER A 516 2.16 -19.07 7.32
N ALA A 517 3.23 -18.46 6.84
CA ALA A 517 4.51 -18.42 7.54
C ALA A 517 5.30 -17.17 7.18
N ILE A 518 6.32 -16.89 8.00
CA ILE A 518 7.39 -15.97 7.66
C ILE A 518 8.66 -16.80 7.52
N VAL A 519 9.34 -16.67 6.39
CA VAL A 519 10.58 -17.39 6.08
C VAL A 519 11.75 -16.44 6.22
N VAL A 520 12.73 -16.83 7.02
CA VAL A 520 13.96 -16.07 7.25
C VAL A 520 15.11 -16.76 6.54
N VAL A 521 15.81 -16.01 5.70
CA VAL A 521 16.92 -16.48 4.87
C VAL A 521 18.20 -15.77 5.28
N ASP A 522 19.30 -16.50 5.36
CA ASP A 522 20.63 -15.91 5.53
C ASP A 522 21.03 -15.19 4.24
N ASP A 523 21.30 -13.90 4.33
CA ASP A 523 21.61 -13.06 3.16
C ASP A 523 22.90 -13.46 2.46
N LYS A 524 23.89 -13.93 3.21
CA LYS A 524 25.22 -14.28 2.66
C LYS A 524 25.23 -15.66 2.02
N THR A 525 24.65 -16.65 2.67
CA THR A 525 24.64 -18.04 2.19
C THR A 525 23.45 -18.38 1.32
N LEU A 526 22.39 -17.57 1.34
CA LEU A 526 21.10 -17.78 0.66
C LEU A 526 20.40 -19.08 1.12
N LYS A 527 20.72 -19.54 2.33
CA LYS A 527 20.12 -20.73 2.93
C LYS A 527 18.99 -20.36 3.87
N LEU A 528 18.01 -21.26 3.99
CA LEU A 528 16.95 -21.17 4.98
C LEU A 528 17.56 -21.10 6.41
N LYS A 529 17.14 -20.11 7.18
CA LYS A 529 17.57 -19.92 8.56
C LYS A 529 16.48 -20.27 9.57
N LYS A 530 15.25 -19.85 9.32
CA LYS A 530 14.10 -20.08 10.19
C LYS A 530 12.79 -19.99 9.42
N VAL A 531 11.82 -20.80 9.81
CA VAL A 531 10.41 -20.65 9.42
C VAL A 531 9.62 -20.31 10.66
N ILE A 532 8.97 -19.16 10.67
CA ILE A 532 8.11 -18.72 11.77
C ILE A 532 6.68 -19.10 11.41
N LYS A 533 6.13 -20.07 12.14
CA LYS A 533 4.75 -20.51 12.02
C LYS A 533 4.01 -20.27 13.33
N ASP A 534 2.88 -19.64 13.25
CA ASP A 534 1.97 -19.45 14.38
C ASP A 534 0.55 -19.30 13.82
N PRO A 535 -0.47 -19.99 14.39
CA PRO A 535 -1.85 -19.90 13.93
C PRO A 535 -2.42 -18.47 13.94
N ARG A 536 -1.83 -17.57 14.70
CA ARG A 536 -2.21 -16.15 14.77
C ARG A 536 -1.71 -15.32 13.58
N LEU A 537 -0.71 -15.81 12.83
CA LEU A 537 -0.20 -15.14 11.63
C LEU A 537 -1.14 -15.39 10.46
N ILE A 538 -2.25 -14.65 10.42
CA ILE A 538 -3.29 -14.78 9.39
C ILE A 538 -3.08 -13.73 8.33
N THR A 539 -2.93 -14.17 7.06
CA THR A 539 -2.69 -13.29 5.89
C THR A 539 -1.63 -12.21 6.17
N PRO A 540 -0.38 -12.61 6.47
CA PRO A 540 0.71 -11.66 6.69
C PRO A 540 1.13 -11.05 5.34
N THR A 541 0.47 -9.96 4.94
CA THR A 541 0.64 -9.36 3.62
C THR A 541 1.91 -8.52 3.48
N GLY A 542 2.53 -8.17 4.57
CA GLY A 542 3.77 -7.42 4.58
C GLY A 542 4.38 -7.36 5.97
N HIS A 543 5.66 -7.03 6.03
CA HIS A 543 6.37 -6.84 7.28
C HIS A 543 7.42 -5.75 7.12
N PHE A 544 7.66 -5.00 8.18
CA PHE A 544 8.55 -3.84 8.17
C PHE A 544 9.50 -3.94 9.34
N ASN A 545 10.80 -3.86 9.08
CA ASN A 545 11.77 -3.66 10.13
C ASN A 545 11.69 -2.22 10.62
N VAL A 546 11.54 -2.01 11.93
CA VAL A 546 11.29 -0.68 12.48
C VAL A 546 12.46 0.28 12.27
N TYR A 547 13.70 -0.17 12.34
CA TYR A 547 14.87 0.65 12.07
C TYR A 547 14.90 1.12 10.61
N ASN A 548 14.64 0.23 9.68
CA ASN A 548 14.63 0.55 8.26
C ASN A 548 13.53 1.56 7.92
N THR A 549 12.35 1.46 8.53
CA THR A 549 11.28 2.45 8.34
C THR A 549 11.57 3.78 9.01
N GLN A 550 12.25 3.79 10.17
CA GLN A 550 12.66 5.01 10.86
C GLN A 550 13.66 5.82 10.03
N HIS A 551 14.62 5.16 9.43
CA HIS A 551 15.77 5.78 8.75
C HIS A 551 15.67 5.76 7.22
N ASP A 552 14.57 5.30 6.66
CA ASP A 552 14.37 5.17 5.21
C ASP A 552 15.52 4.42 4.53
N VAL A 553 15.82 3.23 5.04
CA VAL A 553 16.83 2.31 4.51
C VAL A 553 16.17 1.35 3.51
N TYR A 554 16.61 1.41 2.25
CA TYR A 554 16.08 0.59 1.18
C TYR A 554 17.17 -0.06 0.34
#